data_94322d1a3c983ce8b4e5eba5f91337af
#
_entry.id   94322d1a3c983ce8b4e5eba5f91337af
#
_cell.length_a   1.000
_cell.length_b   1.000
_cell.length_c   1.000
_cell.angle_alpha   90.00
_cell.angle_beta   90.00
_cell.angle_gamma   90.00
#
_symmetry.space_group_name_H-M   'P 1'
#
loop_
_entity.id
_entity.type
_entity.pdbx_description
1 polymer ?
#
loop_
_entity_poly.entity_id
_entity_poly.type
_entity_poly.pdbx_seq_one_letter_code
_entity_poly.pdbx_strand_id
1 'polypeptide(L)'
;NEYEADTVLFAVGVTPATEWLDGKIELGEKGIINIDHQQQTSAKDVYAGGDATLVPFAPVEEDRYIALATNSRRQGVVAAKNMTGKNMTMPRVSGTSGLQLFDYKFGQTGVHGTEADSYDGNLGQKYVEELIHPKFMQDETTIHMKIIYDEDSHQILGGQVMSTEDVTASINTISIAISAGYTLEQLAVQDFFFQPDYDRPWNYLNVLAQQALGDTFGSDKMLF
;
A
#
# COMPACT_ATOMS: atom_id res chain seq x y z
N ASN A 1 -27.87 -1.80 -21.34
CA ASN A 1 -28.51 -0.55 -20.92
C ASN A 1 -27.85 0.60 -21.70
N GLU A 2 -28.63 1.58 -22.09
CA GLU A 2 -28.15 2.82 -22.69
C GLU A 2 -28.21 3.92 -21.62
N TYR A 3 -27.19 4.76 -21.56
CA TYR A 3 -27.12 5.91 -20.67
C TYR A 3 -26.80 7.15 -21.49
N GLU A 4 -27.54 8.23 -21.28
CA GLU A 4 -27.26 9.53 -21.88
C GLU A 4 -26.25 10.27 -20.99
N ALA A 5 -25.17 10.76 -21.59
CA ALA A 5 -24.10 11.47 -20.86
C ALA A 5 -23.41 12.49 -21.78
N ASP A 6 -23.09 13.65 -21.24
CA ASP A 6 -22.33 14.70 -21.96
C ASP A 6 -20.84 14.34 -22.10
N THR A 7 -20.33 13.53 -21.20
CA THR A 7 -18.92 13.10 -21.18
C THR A 7 -18.80 11.66 -20.71
N VAL A 8 -17.92 10.89 -21.36
CA VAL A 8 -17.61 9.50 -21.00
C VAL A 8 -16.13 9.41 -20.64
N LEU A 9 -15.84 8.93 -19.42
CA LEU A 9 -14.48 8.67 -18.95
C LEU A 9 -14.16 7.17 -19.02
N PHE A 10 -13.11 6.82 -19.74
CA PHE A 10 -12.57 5.46 -19.78
C PHE A 10 -11.47 5.31 -18.74
N ALA A 11 -11.73 4.51 -17.69
CA ALA A 11 -10.80 4.19 -16.60
C ALA A 11 -10.76 2.67 -16.41
N VAL A 12 -10.43 1.94 -17.47
CA VAL A 12 -10.53 0.46 -17.55
C VAL A 12 -9.20 -0.26 -17.29
N GLY A 13 -8.19 0.45 -16.82
CA GLY A 13 -6.85 -0.09 -16.57
C GLY A 13 -6.01 -0.23 -17.84
N VAL A 14 -4.88 -0.90 -17.71
CA VAL A 14 -3.89 -1.10 -18.77
C VAL A 14 -3.48 -2.55 -18.84
N THR A 15 -3.01 -2.97 -20.02
CA THR A 15 -2.35 -4.25 -20.25
C THR A 15 -1.00 -4.03 -20.92
N PRO A 16 0.03 -4.84 -20.63
CA PRO A 16 1.32 -4.74 -21.32
C PRO A 16 1.19 -4.96 -22.83
N ALA A 17 1.87 -4.14 -23.63
CA ALA A 17 1.92 -4.28 -25.10
C ALA A 17 3.10 -5.21 -25.47
N THR A 18 2.96 -6.49 -25.17
CA THR A 18 4.01 -7.51 -25.26
C THR A 18 3.79 -8.57 -26.33
N GLU A 19 2.79 -8.43 -27.19
CA GLU A 19 2.41 -9.39 -28.24
C GLU A 19 3.58 -9.71 -29.18
N TRP A 20 4.48 -8.77 -29.40
CA TRP A 20 5.68 -8.94 -30.23
C TRP A 20 6.73 -9.89 -29.61
N LEU A 21 6.60 -10.23 -28.33
CA LEU A 21 7.46 -11.16 -27.59
C LEU A 21 6.91 -12.60 -27.62
N ASP A 22 5.71 -12.82 -28.14
CA ASP A 22 5.10 -14.14 -28.21
C ASP A 22 5.99 -15.15 -28.94
N GLY A 23 6.15 -16.32 -28.33
CA GLY A 23 7.04 -17.38 -28.83
C GLY A 23 8.55 -17.08 -28.67
N LYS A 24 8.96 -15.95 -28.10
CA LYS A 24 10.37 -15.59 -27.87
C LYS A 24 10.77 -15.70 -26.40
N ILE A 25 9.89 -15.35 -25.50
CA ILE A 25 10.02 -15.50 -24.05
C ILE A 25 8.68 -15.94 -23.49
N GLU A 26 8.70 -16.48 -22.27
CA GLU A 26 7.50 -16.91 -21.59
C GLU A 26 6.67 -15.69 -21.14
N LEU A 27 5.40 -15.67 -21.55
CA LEU A 27 4.42 -14.68 -21.12
C LEU A 27 3.36 -15.34 -20.25
N GLY A 28 2.97 -14.67 -19.19
CA GLY A 28 1.86 -15.04 -18.32
C GLY A 28 0.53 -14.49 -18.83
N GLU A 29 -0.46 -14.49 -17.94
CA GLU A 29 -1.78 -13.93 -18.24
C GLU A 29 -1.70 -12.46 -18.70
N LYS A 30 -2.55 -12.08 -19.64
CA LYS A 30 -2.65 -10.71 -20.18
C LYS A 30 -1.34 -10.16 -20.75
N GLY A 31 -0.42 -11.04 -21.17
CA GLY A 31 0.86 -10.64 -21.75
C GLY A 31 1.91 -10.18 -20.74
N ILE A 32 1.75 -10.46 -19.45
CA ILE A 32 2.76 -10.18 -18.44
C ILE A 32 4.01 -11.01 -18.73
N ILE A 33 5.19 -10.38 -18.70
CA ILE A 33 6.47 -11.08 -18.90
C ILE A 33 6.81 -11.84 -17.61
N ASN A 34 6.95 -13.17 -17.71
CA ASN A 34 7.41 -13.98 -16.58
C ASN A 34 8.88 -13.74 -16.30
N ILE A 35 9.17 -13.39 -15.07
CA ILE A 35 10.52 -13.13 -14.55
C ILE A 35 10.71 -13.81 -13.20
N ASP A 36 11.96 -14.09 -12.85
CA ASP A 36 12.32 -14.41 -11.48
C ASP A 36 12.53 -13.13 -10.63
N HIS A 37 12.76 -13.31 -9.33
CA HIS A 37 13.02 -12.19 -8.42
C HIS A 37 14.37 -11.48 -8.67
N GLN A 38 15.19 -11.97 -9.59
CA GLN A 38 16.41 -11.33 -10.08
C GLN A 38 16.17 -10.57 -11.39
N GLN A 39 14.93 -10.53 -11.87
CA GLN A 39 14.45 -9.88 -13.10
C GLN A 39 14.87 -10.60 -14.39
N GLN A 40 15.31 -11.87 -14.30
CA GLN A 40 15.65 -12.66 -15.48
C GLN A 40 14.39 -13.28 -16.08
N THR A 41 14.27 -13.21 -17.40
CA THR A 41 13.19 -13.87 -18.17
C THR A 41 13.52 -15.35 -18.43
N SER A 42 12.61 -16.07 -19.09
CA SER A 42 12.84 -17.43 -19.56
C SER A 42 13.96 -17.55 -20.60
N ALA A 43 14.32 -16.45 -21.27
CA ALA A 43 15.44 -16.42 -22.20
C ALA A 43 16.74 -16.07 -21.46
N LYS A 44 17.79 -16.84 -21.74
CA LYS A 44 19.10 -16.64 -21.14
C LYS A 44 19.63 -15.22 -21.41
N ASP A 45 20.17 -14.59 -20.39
CA ASP A 45 20.78 -13.24 -20.44
C ASP A 45 19.81 -12.13 -20.86
N VAL A 46 18.48 -12.39 -20.79
CA VAL A 46 17.43 -11.40 -21.07
C VAL A 46 16.69 -11.06 -19.79
N TYR A 47 16.60 -9.78 -19.48
CA TYR A 47 15.98 -9.25 -18.27
C TYR A 47 14.79 -8.37 -18.62
N ALA A 48 13.79 -8.35 -17.73
CA ALA A 48 12.64 -7.48 -17.85
C ALA A 48 12.26 -6.88 -16.49
N GLY A 49 11.57 -5.74 -16.53
CA GLY A 49 11.07 -5.07 -15.32
C GLY A 49 10.17 -3.90 -15.70
N GLY A 50 9.41 -3.40 -14.74
CA GLY A 50 8.45 -2.33 -14.93
C GLY A 50 7.03 -2.85 -15.11
N ASP A 51 6.17 -2.02 -15.65
CA ASP A 51 4.72 -2.25 -15.72
C ASP A 51 4.28 -3.45 -16.58
N ALA A 52 5.23 -4.12 -17.24
CA ALA A 52 4.99 -5.35 -17.99
C ALA A 52 5.28 -6.64 -17.18
N THR A 53 5.64 -6.53 -15.89
CA THR A 53 6.05 -7.67 -15.05
C THR A 53 5.33 -7.65 -13.71
N LEU A 54 5.39 -8.77 -12.96
CA LEU A 54 4.91 -8.84 -11.58
C LEU A 54 5.99 -8.32 -10.61
N VAL A 55 5.57 -8.05 -9.37
CA VAL A 55 6.44 -7.72 -8.24
C VAL A 55 6.11 -8.59 -7.04
N PRO A 56 7.10 -9.00 -6.22
CA PRO A 56 6.84 -9.70 -4.97
C PRO A 56 6.04 -8.81 -4.01
N PHE A 57 4.89 -9.30 -3.52
CA PHE A 57 3.99 -8.52 -2.68
C PHE A 57 4.20 -8.85 -1.20
N ALA A 58 4.41 -7.84 -0.35
CA ALA A 58 4.79 -8.02 1.04
C ALA A 58 3.68 -8.62 1.94
N PRO A 59 2.40 -8.21 1.83
CA PRO A 59 1.35 -8.70 2.71
C PRO A 59 1.01 -10.19 2.53
N VAL A 60 1.28 -10.74 1.36
CA VAL A 60 1.05 -12.15 1.01
C VAL A 60 2.25 -12.72 0.28
N GLU A 61 2.41 -14.05 0.27
CA GLU A 61 3.56 -14.69 -0.38
C GLU A 61 3.35 -14.93 -1.88
N GLU A 62 2.77 -13.95 -2.58
CA GLU A 62 2.49 -14.01 -4.01
C GLU A 62 3.12 -12.84 -4.76
N ASP A 63 3.35 -13.03 -6.05
CA ASP A 63 3.70 -11.94 -6.94
C ASP A 63 2.43 -11.26 -7.48
N ARG A 64 2.43 -9.94 -7.55
CA ARG A 64 1.28 -9.13 -7.94
C ARG A 64 1.59 -8.17 -9.08
N TYR A 65 0.56 -7.91 -9.89
CA TYR A 65 0.63 -6.85 -10.88
C TYR A 65 0.37 -5.49 -10.20
N ILE A 66 1.45 -4.73 -10.01
CA ILE A 66 1.41 -3.40 -9.36
C ILE A 66 2.22 -2.43 -10.21
N ALA A 67 1.55 -1.85 -11.21
CA ALA A 67 2.13 -0.91 -12.18
C ALA A 67 2.36 0.46 -11.51
N LEU A 68 3.49 0.62 -10.84
CA LEU A 68 3.93 1.85 -10.18
C LEU A 68 5.35 2.21 -10.60
N ALA A 69 5.58 3.47 -10.97
CA ALA A 69 6.89 3.98 -11.36
C ALA A 69 7.99 3.70 -10.32
N THR A 70 7.65 3.69 -9.03
CA THR A 70 8.56 3.34 -7.94
C THR A 70 9.01 1.88 -8.00
N ASN A 71 8.14 0.96 -8.40
CA ASN A 71 8.47 -0.45 -8.58
C ASN A 71 9.33 -0.63 -9.84
N SER A 72 8.95 -0.03 -10.96
CA SER A 72 9.71 -0.06 -12.21
C SER A 72 11.15 0.41 -12.02
N ARG A 73 11.38 1.46 -11.22
CA ARG A 73 12.73 1.94 -10.90
C ARG A 73 13.53 0.94 -10.07
N ARG A 74 12.91 0.28 -9.08
CA ARG A 74 13.58 -0.75 -8.26
C ARG A 74 13.94 -1.95 -9.12
N GLN A 75 13.01 -2.44 -9.94
CA GLN A 75 13.25 -3.56 -10.86
C GLN A 75 14.37 -3.24 -11.85
N GLY A 76 14.42 -2.02 -12.41
CA GLY A 76 15.49 -1.57 -13.28
C GLY A 76 16.87 -1.61 -12.60
N VAL A 77 16.95 -1.23 -11.31
CA VAL A 77 18.20 -1.34 -10.53
C VAL A 77 18.58 -2.81 -10.32
N VAL A 78 17.63 -3.67 -9.96
CA VAL A 78 17.88 -5.11 -9.75
C VAL A 78 18.38 -5.76 -11.05
N ALA A 79 17.68 -5.52 -12.17
CA ALA A 79 18.07 -6.02 -13.49
C ALA A 79 19.51 -5.57 -13.87
N ALA A 80 19.79 -4.27 -13.77
CA ALA A 80 21.11 -3.72 -14.12
C ALA A 80 22.25 -4.30 -13.25
N LYS A 81 22.00 -4.52 -11.96
CA LYS A 81 22.98 -5.15 -11.06
C LYS A 81 23.24 -6.61 -11.46
N ASN A 82 22.19 -7.36 -11.78
CA ASN A 82 22.31 -8.77 -12.16
C ASN A 82 22.96 -8.93 -13.53
N MET A 83 22.65 -8.07 -14.50
CA MET A 83 23.34 -8.00 -15.79
C MET A 83 24.88 -7.79 -15.65
N THR A 84 25.31 -7.17 -14.56
CA THR A 84 26.74 -6.92 -14.28
C THR A 84 27.36 -7.97 -13.34
N GLY A 85 26.70 -9.12 -13.16
CA GLY A 85 27.21 -10.24 -12.38
C GLY A 85 27.04 -10.07 -10.86
N LYS A 86 26.18 -9.15 -10.39
CA LYS A 86 25.75 -9.10 -9.00
C LYS A 86 24.63 -10.11 -8.78
N ASN A 87 24.36 -10.45 -7.52
CA ASN A 87 23.25 -11.31 -7.14
C ASN A 87 22.30 -10.50 -6.25
N MET A 88 21.39 -9.76 -6.89
CA MET A 88 20.42 -8.92 -6.20
C MET A 88 19.01 -9.42 -6.44
N THR A 89 18.24 -9.58 -5.37
CA THR A 89 16.83 -9.99 -5.43
C THR A 89 15.93 -8.78 -5.22
N MET A 90 14.82 -8.73 -5.95
CA MET A 90 13.79 -7.70 -5.76
C MET A 90 13.18 -7.84 -4.36
N PRO A 91 13.20 -6.79 -3.54
CA PRO A 91 12.52 -6.82 -2.25
C PRO A 91 11.00 -6.88 -2.44
N ARG A 92 10.31 -7.47 -1.48
CA ARG A 92 8.84 -7.43 -1.44
C ARG A 92 8.37 -5.98 -1.29
N VAL A 93 7.30 -5.61 -1.97
CA VAL A 93 6.71 -4.27 -1.96
C VAL A 93 5.25 -4.32 -1.52
N SER A 94 4.77 -3.23 -0.92
CA SER A 94 3.38 -3.13 -0.43
C SER A 94 2.46 -2.37 -1.39
N GLY A 95 2.92 -1.99 -2.58
CA GLY A 95 2.09 -1.22 -3.53
C GLY A 95 1.71 0.16 -3.01
N THR A 96 2.61 0.80 -2.26
CA THR A 96 2.36 2.11 -1.65
C THR A 96 2.17 3.20 -2.70
N SER A 97 1.01 3.85 -2.68
CA SER A 97 0.61 4.85 -3.66
C SER A 97 -0.21 5.97 -3.04
N GLY A 98 -0.34 7.08 -3.74
CA GLY A 98 -1.15 8.21 -3.32
C GLY A 98 -1.82 8.90 -4.50
N LEU A 99 -2.89 9.62 -4.19
CA LEU A 99 -3.71 10.37 -5.14
C LEU A 99 -4.16 11.68 -4.48
N GLN A 100 -4.16 12.75 -5.24
CA GLN A 100 -4.88 13.98 -4.89
C GLN A 100 -6.08 14.13 -5.81
N LEU A 101 -7.26 14.35 -5.24
CA LEU A 101 -8.49 14.61 -5.96
C LEU A 101 -9.19 15.82 -5.31
N PHE A 102 -9.25 16.92 -6.04
CA PHE A 102 -9.65 18.23 -5.48
C PHE A 102 -8.81 18.57 -4.25
N ASP A 103 -9.45 18.86 -3.11
CA ASP A 103 -8.78 19.21 -1.86
C ASP A 103 -8.34 17.97 -1.06
N TYR A 104 -8.87 16.78 -1.39
CA TYR A 104 -8.55 15.56 -0.69
C TYR A 104 -7.25 14.93 -1.18
N LYS A 105 -6.43 14.51 -0.23
CA LYS A 105 -5.20 13.75 -0.42
C LYS A 105 -5.40 12.36 0.17
N PHE A 106 -5.16 11.36 -0.65
CA PHE A 106 -5.37 9.96 -0.32
C PHE A 106 -4.07 9.17 -0.46
N GLY A 107 -3.80 8.28 0.50
CA GLY A 107 -2.70 7.33 0.44
C GLY A 107 -3.17 5.92 0.78
N GLN A 108 -2.55 4.92 0.16
CA GLN A 108 -2.82 3.51 0.46
C GLN A 108 -1.57 2.66 0.34
N THR A 109 -1.58 1.52 1.03
CA THR A 109 -0.52 0.51 0.99
C THR A 109 -1.06 -0.85 1.42
N GLY A 110 -0.45 -1.93 0.93
CA GLY A 110 -0.81 -3.30 1.29
C GLY A 110 -2.13 -3.76 0.70
N VAL A 111 -2.78 -4.69 1.38
CA VAL A 111 -4.05 -5.29 0.96
C VAL A 111 -5.17 -4.26 0.96
N HIS A 112 -5.95 -4.20 -0.12
CA HIS A 112 -7.12 -3.33 -0.24
C HIS A 112 -8.11 -3.87 -1.30
N GLY A 113 -9.38 -3.48 -1.18
CA GLY A 113 -10.41 -3.82 -2.17
C GLY A 113 -10.50 -5.33 -2.45
N THR A 114 -10.48 -5.69 -3.72
CA THR A 114 -10.59 -7.08 -4.20
C THR A 114 -9.36 -7.96 -3.88
N GLU A 115 -8.25 -7.37 -3.49
CA GLU A 115 -7.06 -8.13 -3.07
C GLU A 115 -7.29 -8.86 -1.74
N ALA A 116 -8.27 -8.40 -0.95
CA ALA A 116 -8.70 -9.09 0.26
C ALA A 116 -9.23 -10.50 -0.03
N ASP A 117 -9.85 -10.71 -1.19
CA ASP A 117 -10.45 -11.99 -1.57
C ASP A 117 -9.42 -13.11 -1.81
N SER A 118 -8.14 -12.76 -1.98
CA SER A 118 -7.04 -13.71 -2.22
C SER A 118 -6.15 -13.94 -1.01
N TYR A 119 -6.45 -13.35 0.13
CA TYR A 119 -5.76 -13.64 1.39
C TYR A 119 -6.26 -14.97 1.97
N ASP A 120 -5.36 -15.88 2.31
CA ASP A 120 -5.69 -17.24 2.81
C ASP A 120 -5.93 -17.29 4.33
N GLY A 121 -6.12 -16.15 4.97
CA GLY A 121 -6.40 -16.01 6.41
C GLY A 121 -7.68 -15.24 6.70
N ASN A 122 -7.93 -14.97 7.96
CA ASN A 122 -9.06 -14.17 8.41
C ASN A 122 -8.70 -12.68 8.38
N LEU A 123 -9.34 -11.90 7.52
CA LEU A 123 -9.09 -10.47 7.44
C LEU A 123 -10.01 -9.68 8.36
N GLY A 124 -9.40 -8.99 9.31
CA GLY A 124 -10.00 -7.91 10.07
C GLY A 124 -9.80 -6.57 9.37
N GLN A 125 -10.73 -5.66 9.59
CA GLN A 125 -10.60 -4.28 9.14
C GLN A 125 -11.25 -3.31 10.12
N LYS A 126 -10.64 -2.15 10.28
CA LYS A 126 -11.18 -1.06 11.08
C LYS A 126 -11.11 0.25 10.31
N TYR A 127 -12.23 0.94 10.23
CA TYR A 127 -12.31 2.33 9.78
C TYR A 127 -12.45 3.24 10.98
N VAL A 128 -11.73 4.37 10.94
CA VAL A 128 -11.73 5.39 11.99
C VAL A 128 -11.70 6.77 11.32
N GLU A 129 -12.48 7.69 11.88
CA GLU A 129 -12.43 9.10 11.60
C GLU A 129 -12.07 9.85 12.88
N GLU A 130 -11.02 10.67 12.83
CA GLU A 130 -10.49 11.41 13.98
C GLU A 130 -10.09 12.82 13.57
N LEU A 131 -10.02 13.73 14.54
CA LEU A 131 -9.39 15.03 14.34
C LEU A 131 -7.88 14.86 14.20
N ILE A 132 -7.25 15.60 13.30
CA ILE A 132 -5.78 15.61 13.18
C ILE A 132 -5.17 16.29 14.41
N HIS A 133 -5.72 17.44 14.78
CA HIS A 133 -5.20 18.28 15.86
C HIS A 133 -5.98 18.11 17.17
N PRO A 134 -5.40 18.50 18.33
CA PRO A 134 -6.14 18.52 19.58
C PRO A 134 -7.32 19.51 19.52
N LYS A 135 -8.43 19.20 20.18
CA LYS A 135 -9.65 20.03 20.19
C LYS A 135 -9.42 21.48 20.62
N PHE A 136 -8.44 21.73 21.51
CA PHE A 136 -8.13 23.08 21.97
C PHE A 136 -7.50 23.96 20.88
N MET A 137 -7.02 23.40 19.77
CA MET A 137 -6.51 24.13 18.61
C MET A 137 -7.63 24.75 17.76
N GLN A 138 -8.89 24.39 18.02
CA GLN A 138 -10.06 24.86 17.29
C GLN A 138 -10.02 24.59 15.77
N ASP A 139 -9.26 23.57 15.38
CA ASP A 139 -9.20 23.03 14.04
C ASP A 139 -10.02 21.72 14.00
N GLU A 140 -11.00 21.69 13.12
CA GLU A 140 -11.90 20.54 12.95
C GLU A 140 -11.53 19.66 11.76
N THR A 141 -10.31 19.82 11.23
CA THR A 141 -9.84 18.99 10.11
C THR A 141 -9.73 17.54 10.55
N THR A 142 -10.41 16.68 9.81
CA THR A 142 -10.45 15.24 10.10
C THR A 142 -9.52 14.43 9.19
N ILE A 143 -9.05 13.32 9.71
CA ILE A 143 -8.42 12.25 8.96
C ILE A 143 -9.34 11.02 8.96
N HIS A 144 -9.56 10.47 7.76
CA HIS A 144 -10.22 9.19 7.54
C HIS A 144 -9.17 8.11 7.37
N MET A 145 -9.26 7.04 8.14
CA MET A 145 -8.25 5.98 8.15
C MET A 145 -8.91 4.62 8.08
N LYS A 146 -8.23 3.71 7.42
CA LYS A 146 -8.58 2.30 7.43
C LYS A 146 -7.32 1.47 7.64
N ILE A 147 -7.39 0.45 8.50
CA ILE A 147 -6.36 -0.55 8.65
C ILE A 147 -6.94 -1.92 8.35
N ILE A 148 -6.14 -2.77 7.71
CA ILE A 148 -6.46 -4.16 7.38
C ILE A 148 -5.39 -5.01 8.02
N TYR A 149 -5.80 -6.07 8.70
CA TYR A 149 -4.93 -6.92 9.48
C TYR A 149 -5.42 -8.37 9.47
N ASP A 150 -4.57 -9.29 9.84
CA ASP A 150 -4.95 -10.68 10.09
C ASP A 150 -5.59 -10.80 11.48
N GLU A 151 -6.79 -11.37 11.59
CA GLU A 151 -7.55 -11.44 12.85
C GLU A 151 -6.91 -12.38 13.89
N ASP A 152 -6.15 -13.36 13.45
CA ASP A 152 -5.56 -14.35 14.36
C ASP A 152 -4.21 -13.88 14.93
N SER A 153 -3.38 -13.24 14.12
CA SER A 153 -2.04 -12.76 14.50
C SER A 153 -1.97 -11.27 14.80
N HIS A 154 -3.00 -10.50 14.45
CA HIS A 154 -3.07 -9.04 14.43
C HIS A 154 -1.99 -8.38 13.55
N GLN A 155 -1.35 -9.14 12.66
CA GLN A 155 -0.35 -8.59 11.73
C GLN A 155 -0.99 -7.58 10.78
N ILE A 156 -0.36 -6.43 10.60
CA ILE A 156 -0.82 -5.37 9.70
C ILE A 156 -0.54 -5.79 8.26
N LEU A 157 -1.57 -5.80 7.43
CA LEU A 157 -1.53 -6.22 6.03
C LEU A 157 -1.82 -5.09 5.05
N GLY A 158 -2.48 -4.02 5.50
CA GLY A 158 -2.84 -2.90 4.64
C GLY A 158 -3.33 -1.69 5.41
N GLY A 159 -3.40 -0.55 4.70
CA GLY A 159 -3.97 0.66 5.26
C GLY A 159 -4.23 1.73 4.22
N GLN A 160 -5.13 2.64 4.60
CA GLN A 160 -5.54 3.79 3.79
C GLN A 160 -5.70 5.01 4.69
N VAL A 161 -5.31 6.17 4.18
CA VAL A 161 -5.53 7.47 4.84
C VAL A 161 -6.07 8.48 3.83
N MET A 162 -6.93 9.37 4.30
CA MET A 162 -7.48 10.46 3.49
C MET A 162 -7.78 11.69 4.36
N SER A 163 -7.39 12.87 3.89
CA SER A 163 -7.75 14.15 4.51
C SER A 163 -7.64 15.29 3.50
N THR A 164 -8.14 16.45 3.86
CA THR A 164 -7.84 17.71 3.16
C THR A 164 -6.45 18.25 3.49
N GLU A 165 -5.89 17.87 4.64
CA GLU A 165 -4.48 18.08 4.93
C GLU A 165 -3.59 16.98 4.33
N ASP A 166 -2.30 17.26 4.21
CA ASP A 166 -1.35 16.28 3.69
C ASP A 166 -0.89 15.31 4.79
N VAL A 167 -1.68 14.26 4.94
CA VAL A 167 -1.39 13.13 5.84
C VAL A 167 -0.83 11.91 5.10
N THR A 168 -0.58 12.02 3.80
CA THR A 168 -0.23 10.89 2.94
C THR A 168 1.11 10.24 3.34
N ALA A 169 2.03 11.01 3.95
CA ALA A 169 3.30 10.48 4.45
C ALA A 169 3.10 9.37 5.51
N SER A 170 1.97 9.37 6.24
CA SER A 170 1.62 8.36 7.24
C SER A 170 1.49 6.97 6.64
N ILE A 171 1.15 6.87 5.35
CA ILE A 171 1.05 5.58 4.67
C ILE A 171 2.42 4.90 4.53
N ASN A 172 3.51 5.67 4.49
CA ASN A 172 4.87 5.11 4.50
C ASN A 172 5.17 4.40 5.84
N THR A 173 4.64 4.90 6.95
CA THR A 173 4.74 4.24 8.25
C THR A 173 4.05 2.88 8.23
N ILE A 174 2.83 2.80 7.67
CA ILE A 174 2.11 1.53 7.53
C ILE A 174 2.87 0.59 6.57
N SER A 175 3.43 1.10 5.47
CA SER A 175 4.25 0.29 4.55
C SER A 175 5.49 -0.30 5.23
N ILE A 176 6.15 0.46 6.10
CA ILE A 176 7.28 -0.02 6.91
C ILE A 176 6.80 -1.05 7.94
N ALA A 177 5.66 -0.80 8.60
CA ALA A 177 5.06 -1.72 9.55
C ALA A 177 4.75 -3.09 8.89
N ILE A 178 4.14 -3.09 7.70
CA ILE A 178 3.91 -4.31 6.91
C ILE A 178 5.23 -5.03 6.63
N SER A 179 6.24 -4.32 6.13
CA SER A 179 7.53 -4.91 5.77
C SER A 179 8.29 -5.47 6.98
N ALA A 180 8.04 -4.92 8.17
CA ALA A 180 8.63 -5.35 9.44
C ALA A 180 7.80 -6.43 10.17
N GLY A 181 6.63 -6.82 9.63
CA GLY A 181 5.73 -7.77 10.29
C GLY A 181 5.10 -7.24 11.58
N TYR A 182 4.86 -5.93 11.66
CA TYR A 182 4.25 -5.29 12.84
C TYR A 182 2.83 -5.78 13.07
N THR A 183 2.47 -5.85 14.36
CA THR A 183 1.09 -6.11 14.78
C THR A 183 0.37 -4.83 15.20
N LEU A 184 -0.94 -4.92 15.38
CA LEU A 184 -1.76 -3.81 15.90
C LEU A 184 -1.27 -3.35 17.29
N GLU A 185 -0.89 -4.29 18.17
CA GLU A 185 -0.38 -3.97 19.52
C GLU A 185 0.90 -3.13 19.48
N GLN A 186 1.80 -3.46 18.54
CA GLN A 186 3.03 -2.70 18.37
C GLN A 186 2.74 -1.30 17.84
N LEU A 187 1.85 -1.17 16.86
CA LEU A 187 1.46 0.13 16.31
C LEU A 187 0.69 0.97 17.33
N ALA A 188 -0.17 0.35 18.15
CA ALA A 188 -1.00 1.02 19.17
C ALA A 188 -0.19 1.82 20.20
N VAL A 189 1.04 1.40 20.48
CA VAL A 189 1.95 2.03 21.47
C VAL A 189 3.25 2.53 20.84
N GLN A 190 3.34 2.58 19.51
CA GLN A 190 4.54 3.07 18.82
C GLN A 190 4.82 4.51 19.23
N ASP A 191 6.09 4.81 19.51
CA ASP A 191 6.54 6.17 19.80
C ASP A 191 6.47 7.04 18.54
N PHE A 192 5.55 7.98 18.55
CA PHE A 192 5.43 9.05 17.56
C PHE A 192 5.65 10.39 18.26
N PHE A 193 6.22 11.36 17.55
CA PHE A 193 6.34 12.70 18.11
C PHE A 193 4.96 13.33 18.31
N PHE A 194 4.87 14.26 19.25
CA PHE A 194 3.70 15.11 19.44
C PHE A 194 4.09 16.58 19.41
N GLN A 195 3.30 17.33 18.64
CA GLN A 195 3.31 18.80 18.69
C GLN A 195 1.92 19.27 18.23
N PRO A 196 1.23 20.18 18.97
CA PRO A 196 -0.18 20.51 18.71
C PRO A 196 -0.52 20.98 17.29
N ASP A 197 0.43 21.62 16.60
CA ASP A 197 0.22 22.08 15.21
C ASP A 197 0.37 20.93 14.18
N TYR A 198 0.75 19.73 14.58
CA TYR A 198 0.96 18.61 13.66
C TYR A 198 0.10 17.40 13.94
N ASP A 199 -0.13 17.07 15.20
CA ASP A 199 -0.95 15.92 15.57
C ASP A 199 -1.43 15.97 17.02
N ARG A 200 -1.92 14.85 17.54
CA ARG A 200 -2.44 14.65 18.89
C ARG A 200 -1.43 13.92 19.78
N PRO A 201 -1.54 14.02 21.14
CA PRO A 201 -0.68 13.29 22.08
C PRO A 201 -0.60 11.76 21.81
N TRP A 202 -1.70 11.16 21.40
CA TRP A 202 -1.73 9.88 20.72
C TRP A 202 -1.88 10.15 19.22
N ASN A 203 -0.84 9.84 18.43
CA ASN A 203 -0.89 9.95 16.99
C ASN A 203 -2.09 9.19 16.43
N TYR A 204 -2.71 9.70 15.40
CA TYR A 204 -3.90 9.10 14.81
C TYR A 204 -3.67 7.64 14.35
N LEU A 205 -2.43 7.23 13.99
CA LEU A 205 -2.12 5.82 13.70
C LEU A 205 -2.13 4.95 14.96
N ASN A 206 -1.69 5.48 16.13
CA ASN A 206 -1.87 4.76 17.39
C ASN A 206 -3.36 4.56 17.67
N VAL A 207 -4.16 5.63 17.54
CA VAL A 207 -5.61 5.57 17.78
C VAL A 207 -6.29 4.58 16.85
N LEU A 208 -5.89 4.54 15.58
CA LEU A 208 -6.40 3.57 14.61
C LEU A 208 -6.17 2.13 15.06
N ALA A 209 -4.94 1.81 15.48
CA ALA A 209 -4.58 0.47 15.95
C ALA A 209 -5.29 0.12 17.28
N GLN A 210 -5.35 1.06 18.23
CA GLN A 210 -6.08 0.89 19.48
C GLN A 210 -7.56 0.59 19.25
N GLN A 211 -8.21 1.33 18.38
CA GLN A 211 -9.62 1.09 18.05
C GLN A 211 -9.83 -0.22 17.29
N ALA A 212 -8.86 -0.67 16.50
CA ALA A 212 -8.91 -1.99 15.85
C ALA A 212 -8.85 -3.12 16.89
N LEU A 213 -8.06 -2.96 17.95
CA LEU A 213 -7.98 -3.89 19.09
C LEU A 213 -9.18 -3.81 20.05
N GLY A 214 -10.10 -2.85 19.86
CA GLY A 214 -11.19 -2.60 20.78
C GLY A 214 -10.81 -1.76 22.02
N ASP A 215 -9.61 -1.23 22.06
CA ASP A 215 -9.12 -0.35 23.12
C ASP A 215 -9.61 1.10 22.93
N THR A 216 -9.67 1.83 24.05
CA THR A 216 -10.16 3.22 24.07
C THR A 216 -9.21 4.21 24.72
N PHE A 217 -7.98 3.80 25.10
CA PHE A 217 -7.06 4.67 25.82
C PHE A 217 -6.51 5.85 24.99
N GLY A 218 -6.69 5.84 23.68
CA GLY A 218 -6.43 6.99 22.81
C GLY A 218 -7.65 7.86 22.53
N SER A 219 -8.85 7.49 23.02
CA SER A 219 -10.05 8.27 22.80
C SER A 219 -10.15 9.47 23.76
N ASP A 220 -10.76 10.56 23.30
CA ASP A 220 -11.01 11.77 24.11
C ASP A 220 -11.79 11.51 25.41
N LYS A 221 -12.40 10.34 25.56
CA LYS A 221 -13.13 9.95 26.78
C LYS A 221 -12.21 9.65 27.97
N MET A 222 -10.90 9.48 27.74
CA MET A 222 -9.91 9.24 28.79
C MET A 222 -9.02 10.46 29.09
N LEU A 223 -9.15 11.51 28.33
CA LEU A 223 -8.44 12.77 28.59
C LEU A 223 -9.38 13.73 29.33
N PHE A 224 -9.45 13.57 30.69
CA PHE A 224 -10.12 14.42 31.67
C PHE A 224 -11.60 14.17 31.87
#